data_0396850c64e9f364f88e3c1f6c0fd979
#
_entry.id   0396850c64e9f364f88e3c1f6c0fd979
#
_cell.length_a   1.000
_cell.length_b   1.000
_cell.length_c   1.000
_cell.angle_alpha   90.00
_cell.angle_beta   90.00
_cell.angle_gamma   90.00
#
_symmetry.space_group_name_H-M   'P 1'
#
loop_
_entity.id
_entity.type
_entity.pdbx_description
1 polymer ?
#
loop_
_entity_poly.entity_id
_entity_poly.type
_entity_poly.pdbx_seq_one_letter_code
_entity_poly.pdbx_strand_id
1 'polypeptide(L)'
;MAKKKSADFNREGIESLAKDKPVVYKIRNGKGNTLYTGVAKRGRVEERLKEHLPSGPDPVRGGKKVVIDQKSSIDEARRAEARTIKRSQPPQNKKGK
;
A
#
# COMPACT_ATOMS: atom_id res chain seq x y z
N MET A 1 -15.65 -11.06 12.33
CA MET A 1 -14.53 -10.18 12.59
C MET A 1 -14.29 -9.22 11.46
N ALA A 2 -14.32 -7.96 11.75
CA ALA A 2 -14.02 -6.96 10.74
C ALA A 2 -12.53 -6.95 10.44
N LYS A 3 -12.18 -6.93 9.17
CA LYS A 3 -10.80 -6.82 8.74
C LYS A 3 -10.55 -5.38 8.34
N LYS A 4 -9.43 -4.85 8.75
CA LYS A 4 -9.13 -3.44 8.48
C LYS A 4 -8.64 -3.24 7.07
N LYS A 5 -9.06 -2.15 6.46
CA LYS A 5 -8.59 -1.74 5.14
C LYS A 5 -7.80 -0.44 5.21
N SER A 6 -7.63 0.11 6.39
CA SER A 6 -6.77 1.26 6.61
C SER A 6 -6.20 1.15 8.01
N ALA A 7 -5.01 1.69 8.20
CA ALA A 7 -4.33 1.63 9.48
C ALA A 7 -3.19 2.64 9.50
N ASP A 8 -2.63 2.84 10.68
CA ASP A 8 -1.41 3.63 10.78
C ASP A 8 -0.29 2.92 10.05
N PHE A 9 0.60 3.69 9.46
CA PHE A 9 1.71 3.12 8.71
C PHE A 9 2.85 2.79 9.68
N ASN A 10 2.69 1.68 10.40
CA ASN A 10 3.69 1.15 11.28
C ASN A 10 3.47 -0.36 11.36
N ARG A 11 4.36 -1.05 12.08
CA ARG A 11 4.31 -2.50 12.13
C ARG A 11 2.96 -3.02 12.62
N GLU A 12 2.47 -2.47 13.72
CA GLU A 12 1.21 -2.92 14.30
C GLU A 12 0.03 -2.66 13.37
N GLY A 13 0.00 -1.48 12.76
CA GLY A 13 -1.07 -1.14 11.83
C GLY A 13 -1.08 -2.06 10.64
N ILE A 14 0.09 -2.31 10.07
CA ILE A 14 0.21 -3.20 8.92
C ILE A 14 -0.28 -4.60 9.27
N GLU A 15 0.07 -5.09 10.46
CA GLU A 15 -0.32 -6.43 10.85
C GLU A 15 -1.82 -6.56 11.05
N SER A 16 -2.52 -5.45 11.29
CA SER A 16 -3.95 -5.47 11.50
C SER A 16 -4.76 -5.46 10.20
N LEU A 17 -4.10 -5.22 9.07
CA LEU A 17 -4.81 -5.12 7.80
C LEU A 17 -5.24 -6.48 7.28
N ALA A 18 -6.30 -6.48 6.46
CA ALA A 18 -6.77 -7.70 5.81
C ALA A 18 -5.71 -8.22 4.84
N LYS A 19 -5.54 -9.54 4.80
CA LYS A 19 -4.45 -10.16 4.03
C LYS A 19 -4.92 -11.29 3.12
N ASP A 20 -6.22 -11.51 3.04
CA ASP A 20 -6.74 -12.70 2.39
C ASP A 20 -7.01 -12.54 0.90
N LYS A 21 -6.70 -11.39 0.35
CA LYS A 21 -6.89 -11.13 -1.08
C LYS A 21 -5.77 -10.25 -1.60
N PRO A 22 -5.53 -10.27 -2.91
CA PRO A 22 -4.62 -9.29 -3.49
C PRO A 22 -5.13 -7.88 -3.24
N VAL A 23 -4.23 -6.95 -3.06
CA VAL A 23 -4.62 -5.57 -2.76
C VAL A 23 -3.84 -4.58 -3.59
N VAL A 24 -4.47 -3.44 -3.84
CA VAL A 24 -3.77 -2.21 -4.18
C VAL A 24 -3.65 -1.43 -2.88
N TYR A 25 -2.45 -1.02 -2.52
CA TYR A 25 -2.28 -0.24 -1.30
C TYR A 25 -1.80 1.16 -1.63
N LYS A 26 -2.15 2.09 -0.75
CA LYS A 26 -1.73 3.48 -0.86
C LYS A 26 -1.15 3.90 0.47
N ILE A 27 0.01 4.52 0.43
CA ILE A 27 0.65 5.06 1.62
C ILE A 27 0.51 6.56 1.56
N ARG A 28 -0.12 7.13 2.60
CA ARG A 28 -0.45 8.55 2.64
C ARG A 28 0.29 9.26 3.75
N ASN A 29 0.50 10.56 3.56
CA ASN A 29 1.12 11.37 4.60
C ASN A 29 0.07 11.85 5.59
N GLY A 30 0.48 12.66 6.57
CA GLY A 30 -0.44 13.15 7.58
C GLY A 30 -1.50 14.09 7.05
N LYS A 31 -1.33 14.60 5.85
CA LYS A 31 -2.31 15.49 5.22
C LYS A 31 -3.26 14.72 4.31
N GLY A 32 -3.09 13.42 4.18
CA GLY A 32 -3.97 12.62 3.35
C GLY A 32 -3.55 12.49 1.90
N ASN A 33 -2.40 13.03 1.54
CA ASN A 33 -1.89 12.90 0.17
C ASN A 33 -1.25 11.53 -0.02
N THR A 34 -1.48 10.92 -1.18
CA THR A 34 -0.89 9.63 -1.50
C THR A 34 0.55 9.82 -1.92
N LEU A 35 1.45 9.15 -1.22
CA LEU A 35 2.88 9.22 -1.51
C LEU A 35 3.34 8.08 -2.39
N TYR A 36 2.67 6.94 -2.29
CA TYR A 36 3.08 5.73 -3.00
C TYR A 36 1.88 4.81 -3.17
N THR A 37 1.81 4.14 -4.30
CA THR A 37 0.79 3.15 -4.60
C THR A 37 1.48 1.88 -5.09
N GLY A 38 1.05 0.74 -4.57
CA GLY A 38 1.64 -0.54 -4.98
C GLY A 38 0.62 -1.66 -4.95
N VAL A 39 1.08 -2.85 -5.29
CA VAL A 39 0.26 -4.05 -5.34
C VAL A 39 0.92 -5.11 -4.50
N ALA A 40 0.11 -5.89 -3.79
CA ALA A 40 0.60 -7.04 -3.03
C ALA A 40 -0.30 -8.23 -3.30
N LYS A 41 0.31 -9.40 -3.48
CA LYS A 41 -0.43 -10.63 -3.67
C LYS A 41 -1.01 -11.09 -2.36
N ARG A 42 -2.05 -11.93 -2.46
CA ARG A 42 -2.60 -12.58 -1.28
C ARG A 42 -1.48 -13.27 -0.52
N GLY A 43 -1.43 -13.05 0.77
CA GLY A 43 -0.40 -13.64 1.62
C GLY A 43 0.90 -12.85 1.66
N ARG A 44 1.03 -11.81 0.83
CA ARG A 44 2.24 -10.99 0.81
C ARG A 44 1.98 -9.56 1.25
N VAL A 45 0.76 -9.23 1.65
CA VAL A 45 0.39 -7.86 1.97
C VAL A 45 1.25 -7.30 3.09
N GLU A 46 1.35 -8.05 4.18
CA GLU A 46 2.11 -7.60 5.33
C GLU A 46 3.58 -7.43 5.00
N GLU A 47 4.14 -8.40 4.32
CA GLU A 47 5.56 -8.38 3.96
C GLU A 47 5.89 -7.19 3.08
N ARG A 48 5.09 -6.97 2.04
CA ARG A 48 5.33 -5.88 1.11
C ARG A 48 5.23 -4.52 1.79
N LEU A 49 4.23 -4.35 2.65
CA LEU A 49 4.06 -3.08 3.34
C LEU A 49 5.18 -2.82 4.33
N LYS A 50 5.68 -3.87 4.98
CA LYS A 50 6.79 -3.69 5.91
C LYS A 50 8.08 -3.29 5.20
N GLU A 51 8.22 -3.64 3.92
CA GLU A 51 9.36 -3.20 3.15
C GLU A 51 9.40 -1.68 2.99
N HIS A 52 8.26 -1.04 3.10
CA HIS A 52 8.17 0.42 2.94
C HIS A 52 8.29 1.18 4.26
N LEU A 53 8.44 0.48 5.37
CA LEU A 53 8.68 1.14 6.65
C LEU A 53 10.08 1.76 6.66
N PRO A 54 10.32 2.74 7.55
CA PRO A 54 11.63 3.40 7.56
C PRO A 54 12.80 2.44 7.72
N SER A 55 12.58 1.32 8.41
CA SER A 55 13.64 0.33 8.60
C SER A 55 13.70 -0.71 7.49
N GLY A 56 12.81 -0.64 6.52
CA GLY A 56 12.76 -1.62 5.45
C GLY A 56 13.67 -1.26 4.28
N PRO A 57 13.80 -2.17 3.32
CA PRO A 57 14.70 -1.97 2.18
C PRO A 57 14.23 -0.92 1.17
N ASP A 58 12.96 -0.54 1.20
CA ASP A 58 12.41 0.40 0.23
C ASP A 58 11.47 1.37 0.92
N PRO A 59 12.00 2.24 1.80
CA PRO A 59 11.13 3.09 2.63
C PRO A 59 10.38 4.14 1.84
N VAL A 60 9.12 4.36 2.24
CA VAL A 60 8.31 5.46 1.73
C VAL A 60 8.34 6.56 2.78
N ARG A 61 9.02 7.65 2.47
CA ARG A 61 9.25 8.72 3.44
C ARG A 61 7.99 9.51 3.69
N GLY A 62 7.77 9.85 4.96
CA GLY A 62 6.65 10.68 5.35
C GLY A 62 5.34 9.93 5.47
N GLY A 63 5.35 8.61 5.31
CA GLY A 63 4.14 7.82 5.40
C GLY A 63 3.57 7.82 6.80
N LYS A 64 2.27 8.06 6.91
CA LYS A 64 1.56 8.05 8.20
C LYS A 64 0.41 7.08 8.21
N LYS A 65 -0.21 6.86 7.06
CA LYS A 65 -1.36 5.97 6.94
C LYS A 65 -1.20 5.06 5.74
N VAL A 66 -1.78 3.88 5.85
CA VAL A 66 -1.83 2.96 4.73
C VAL A 66 -3.28 2.55 4.51
N VAL A 67 -3.71 2.54 3.26
CA VAL A 67 -5.05 2.14 2.86
C VAL A 67 -4.90 1.02 1.85
N ILE A 68 -5.69 -0.03 1.99
CA ILE A 68 -5.69 -1.11 1.03
C ILE A 68 -7.05 -1.23 0.36
N ASP A 69 -7.05 -1.68 -0.87
CA ASP A 69 -8.25 -1.94 -1.63
C ASP A 69 -8.14 -3.37 -2.15
N GLN A 70 -8.94 -4.26 -1.60
CA GLN A 70 -8.87 -5.67 -1.94
C GLN A 70 -9.49 -5.93 -3.31
N LYS A 71 -8.83 -6.75 -4.10
CA LYS A 71 -9.29 -7.10 -5.43
C LYS A 71 -9.50 -8.60 -5.53
N SER A 72 -10.21 -9.04 -6.56
CA SER A 72 -10.50 -10.45 -6.73
C SER A 72 -9.32 -11.21 -7.34
N SER A 73 -8.39 -10.51 -7.99
CA SER A 73 -7.22 -11.15 -8.58
C SER A 73 -6.05 -10.17 -8.61
N ILE A 74 -4.85 -10.73 -8.77
CA ILE A 74 -3.66 -9.88 -8.87
C ILE A 74 -3.68 -9.05 -10.16
N ASP A 75 -4.26 -9.60 -11.22
CA ASP A 75 -4.37 -8.84 -12.47
C ASP A 75 -5.25 -7.60 -12.29
N GLU A 76 -6.35 -7.75 -11.57
CA GLU A 76 -7.22 -6.64 -11.28
C GLU A 76 -6.52 -5.60 -10.43
N ALA A 77 -5.75 -6.06 -9.44
CA ALA A 77 -4.99 -5.17 -8.59
C ALA A 77 -3.97 -4.37 -9.41
N ARG A 78 -3.30 -5.02 -10.34
CA ARG A 78 -2.31 -4.34 -11.18
C ARG A 78 -2.93 -3.30 -12.07
N ARG A 79 -4.11 -3.58 -12.61
CA ARG A 79 -4.82 -2.59 -13.42
C ARG A 79 -5.23 -1.39 -12.60
N ALA A 80 -5.70 -1.64 -11.38
CA ALA A 80 -6.10 -0.55 -10.49
C ALA A 80 -4.89 0.30 -10.08
N GLU A 81 -3.76 -0.36 -9.83
CA GLU A 81 -2.53 0.36 -9.52
C GLU A 81 -2.13 1.27 -10.67
N ALA A 82 -2.13 0.74 -11.88
CA ALA A 82 -1.73 1.52 -13.04
C ALA A 82 -2.64 2.73 -13.22
N ARG A 83 -3.94 2.55 -13.04
CA ARG A 83 -4.88 3.67 -13.14
C ARG A 83 -4.62 4.71 -12.06
N THR A 84 -4.34 4.26 -10.85
CA THR A 84 -4.09 5.17 -9.73
C THR A 84 -2.81 5.96 -9.95
N ILE A 85 -1.75 5.30 -10.41
CA ILE A 85 -0.49 5.98 -10.67
C ILE A 85 -0.66 7.01 -11.77
N LYS A 86 -1.37 6.64 -12.83
CA LYS A 86 -1.60 7.55 -13.95
C LYS A 86 -2.39 8.78 -13.53
N ARG A 87 -3.39 8.59 -12.66
CA ARG A 87 -4.25 9.68 -12.24
C ARG A 87 -3.58 10.55 -11.19
N SER A 88 -3.00 9.95 -10.17
CA SER A 88 -2.49 10.66 -9.01
C SER A 88 -1.02 10.99 -9.07
N GLN A 89 -0.26 10.19 -9.81
CA GLN A 89 1.19 10.32 -9.94
C GLN A 89 1.86 10.50 -8.58
N PRO A 90 1.72 9.51 -7.67
CA PRO A 90 2.31 9.66 -6.34
C PRO A 90 3.80 9.92 -6.46
N PRO A 91 4.33 10.88 -5.68
CA PRO A 91 5.70 11.33 -5.89
C PRO A 91 6.76 10.25 -5.75
N GLN A 92 6.55 9.28 -4.85
CA GLN A 92 7.58 8.27 -4.63
C GLN A 92 7.47 7.09 -5.57
N ASN A 93 6.43 7.04 -6.40
CA ASN A 93 6.33 6.02 -7.43
C ASN A 93 7.19 6.33 -8.65
N LYS A 94 7.72 7.52 -8.75
CA LYS A 94 8.60 7.86 -9.87
C LYS A 94 9.96 7.23 -9.77
N LYS A 95 10.36 6.88 -8.56
CA LYS A 95 11.64 6.25 -8.37
C LYS A 95 11.65 4.87 -8.99
N GLY A 96 12.76 4.50 -9.54
CA GLY A 96 12.90 3.17 -10.08
C GLY A 96 12.26 2.97 -11.42
N LYS A 97 11.84 4.01 -12.01
CA LYS A 97 11.26 3.92 -13.33
C LYS A 97 12.35 3.96 -14.37
#